data_546c21553d5c660c7f5bd1e877c9d31b
#
_entry.id   546c21553d5c660c7f5bd1e877c9d31b
#
_cell.length_a   1.000
_cell.length_b   1.000
_cell.length_c   1.000
_cell.angle_alpha   90.00
_cell.angle_beta   90.00
_cell.angle_gamma   90.00
#
_symmetry.space_group_name_H-M   'P 1'
#
loop_
_entity.id
_entity.type
_entity.pdbx_description
1 polymer ?
#
loop_
_entity_poly.entity_id
_entity_poly.type
_entity_poly.pdbx_seq_one_letter_code
_entity_poly.pdbx_strand_id
1 'polypeptide(L)'
;MSASTPAPNPSLQFHEVLETEFTQLHHRPPLDSNAPLDPNERLKAIWAAVHGLKEKQAALCISGGGIRSATFALGILHGLARCGLLERFHYLSTVSGGGYIGSWLTAWIHHSKDGLPGVAARLSQPCGEERPNTEPQEIQNLRSYSNYLSPRLGLLSADSWTLAGTYLRNLLLNWMVIIPLLAAALTVPWVYTAILMMNPPP
;
A
#
# COMPACT_ATOMS: atom_id res chain seq x y z
N MET A 1 29.90 12.91 -30.06
CA MET A 1 28.83 13.63 -29.38
C MET A 1 28.67 12.99 -28.02
N SER A 2 29.25 13.60 -27.00
CA SER A 2 29.18 13.11 -25.60
C SER A 2 27.82 13.52 -25.02
N ALA A 3 26.97 12.53 -24.73
CA ALA A 3 25.73 12.77 -24.02
C ALA A 3 26.07 13.12 -22.57
N SER A 4 25.89 14.37 -22.17
CA SER A 4 25.98 14.82 -20.80
C SER A 4 24.82 14.17 -20.01
N THR A 5 25.17 13.27 -19.11
CA THR A 5 24.26 12.72 -18.10
C THR A 5 23.69 13.92 -17.31
N PRO A 6 22.36 14.11 -17.23
CA PRO A 6 21.80 15.19 -16.43
C PRO A 6 22.26 14.99 -14.98
N ALA A 7 22.72 16.08 -14.36
CA ALA A 7 23.10 16.09 -12.95
C ALA A 7 21.90 15.58 -12.10
N PRO A 8 22.15 14.73 -11.07
CA PRO A 8 21.07 14.28 -10.21
C PRO A 8 20.41 15.49 -9.58
N ASN A 9 19.08 15.56 -9.70
CA ASN A 9 18.27 16.59 -9.03
C ASN A 9 18.66 16.59 -7.54
N PRO A 10 19.03 17.75 -6.96
CA PRO A 10 19.36 17.80 -5.54
C PRO A 10 18.19 17.25 -4.75
N SER A 11 18.46 16.32 -3.83
CA SER A 11 17.42 15.78 -2.94
C SER A 11 16.83 16.92 -2.12
N LEU A 12 15.51 17.11 -2.25
CA LEU A 12 14.78 18.11 -1.46
C LEU A 12 14.88 17.75 0.03
N GLN A 13 15.05 18.77 0.86
CA GLN A 13 15.00 18.59 2.31
C GLN A 13 13.54 18.42 2.76
N PHE A 14 13.33 17.79 3.91
CA PHE A 14 11.98 17.46 4.37
C PHE A 14 11.06 18.67 4.52
N HIS A 15 11.57 19.79 5.01
CA HIS A 15 10.78 21.02 5.11
C HIS A 15 10.37 21.57 3.73
N GLU A 16 11.22 21.46 2.73
CA GLU A 16 10.91 21.92 1.35
C GLU A 16 9.78 21.08 0.72
N VAL A 17 9.78 19.77 1.01
CA VAL A 17 8.70 18.88 0.58
C VAL A 17 7.38 19.30 1.23
N LEU A 18 7.37 19.52 2.55
CA LEU A 18 6.17 19.95 3.28
C LEU A 18 5.66 21.32 2.84
N GLU A 19 6.55 22.28 2.54
CA GLU A 19 6.17 23.59 2.01
C GLU A 19 5.50 23.47 0.64
N THR A 20 6.07 22.63 -0.23
CA THR A 20 5.51 22.37 -1.56
C THR A 20 4.13 21.72 -1.45
N GLU A 21 4.01 20.71 -0.61
CA GLU A 21 2.77 19.99 -0.35
C GLU A 21 1.68 20.92 0.21
N PHE A 22 2.02 21.70 1.23
CA PHE A 22 1.10 22.68 1.81
C PHE A 22 0.63 23.71 0.74
N THR A 23 1.56 24.19 -0.08
CA THR A 23 1.25 25.15 -1.13
C THR A 23 0.32 24.55 -2.19
N GLN A 24 0.53 23.30 -2.57
CA GLN A 24 -0.34 22.59 -3.51
C GLN A 24 -1.75 22.38 -2.96
N LEU A 25 -1.88 22.01 -1.68
CA LEU A 25 -3.17 21.76 -1.05
C LEU A 25 -3.98 23.04 -0.76
N HIS A 26 -3.30 24.10 -0.33
CA HIS A 26 -3.96 25.32 0.16
C HIS A 26 -3.85 26.51 -0.79
N HIS A 27 -3.17 26.36 -1.94
CA HIS A 27 -2.91 27.42 -2.92
C HIS A 27 -2.29 28.70 -2.32
N ARG A 28 -1.56 28.54 -1.21
CA ARG A 28 -0.81 29.59 -0.52
C ARG A 28 0.41 29.00 0.17
N PRO A 29 1.51 29.74 0.33
CA PRO A 29 2.66 29.26 1.10
C PRO A 29 2.33 29.14 2.58
N PRO A 30 2.92 28.18 3.31
CA PRO A 30 2.74 28.02 4.76
C PRO A 30 3.45 29.11 5.56
N LEU A 31 4.50 29.70 4.99
CA LEU A 31 5.39 30.65 5.63
C LEU A 31 5.46 31.94 4.83
N ASP A 32 5.63 33.06 5.54
CA ASP A 32 5.87 34.38 4.93
C ASP A 32 7.31 34.51 4.40
N SER A 33 7.55 35.55 3.62
CA SER A 33 8.86 35.83 3.00
C SER A 33 10.00 36.02 4.04
N ASN A 34 9.69 36.28 5.30
CA ASN A 34 10.64 36.43 6.42
C ASN A 34 10.81 35.15 7.25
N ALA A 35 10.48 34.00 6.69
CA ALA A 35 10.58 32.71 7.38
C ALA A 35 12.02 32.41 7.81
N PRO A 36 12.21 31.72 8.96
CA PRO A 36 13.53 31.34 9.43
C PRO A 36 14.29 30.51 8.37
N LEU A 37 15.59 30.74 8.28
CA LEU A 37 16.46 29.97 7.34
C LEU A 37 16.85 28.60 7.92
N ASP A 38 16.83 28.48 9.25
CA ASP A 38 17.16 27.18 9.89
C ASP A 38 16.08 26.13 9.60
N PRO A 39 16.44 24.92 9.09
CA PRO A 39 15.51 23.87 8.74
C PRO A 39 14.57 23.43 9.87
N ASN A 40 15.06 23.40 11.11
CA ASN A 40 14.25 22.98 12.25
C ASN A 40 13.21 24.02 12.64
N GLU A 41 13.58 25.29 12.60
CA GLU A 41 12.65 26.40 12.86
C GLU A 41 11.60 26.53 11.73
N ARG A 42 11.99 26.29 10.48
CA ARG A 42 11.05 26.20 9.37
C ARG A 42 10.04 25.09 9.56
N LEU A 43 10.50 23.89 9.97
CA LEU A 43 9.61 22.76 10.28
C LEU A 43 8.60 23.11 11.38
N LYS A 44 9.03 23.72 12.47
CA LYS A 44 8.13 24.16 13.55
C LYS A 44 7.09 25.17 13.06
N ALA A 45 7.51 26.11 12.23
CA ALA A 45 6.61 27.13 11.68
C ALA A 45 5.59 26.52 10.68
N ILE A 46 6.00 25.56 9.86
CA ILE A 46 5.09 24.80 8.97
C ILE A 46 4.06 24.03 9.79
N TRP A 47 4.50 23.31 10.83
CA TRP A 47 3.59 22.60 11.73
C TRP A 47 2.60 23.54 12.43
N ALA A 48 3.06 24.70 12.86
CA ALA A 48 2.18 25.72 13.44
C ALA A 48 1.12 26.19 12.41
N ALA A 49 1.52 26.40 11.15
CA ALA A 49 0.61 26.79 10.08
C ALA A 49 -0.44 25.68 9.81
N VAL A 50 -0.02 24.42 9.75
CA VAL A 50 -0.91 23.27 9.58
C VAL A 50 -1.90 23.15 10.74
N HIS A 51 -1.42 23.27 11.97
CA HIS A 51 -2.29 23.21 13.16
C HIS A 51 -3.24 24.40 13.29
N GLY A 52 -2.85 25.56 12.72
CA GLY A 52 -3.67 26.76 12.66
C GLY A 52 -4.79 26.75 11.61
N LEU A 53 -4.86 25.72 10.76
CA LEU A 53 -5.91 25.61 9.75
C LEU A 53 -7.29 25.50 10.40
N LYS A 54 -8.27 26.26 9.87
CA LYS A 54 -9.67 26.18 10.29
C LYS A 54 -10.27 24.83 9.93
N GLU A 55 -10.05 24.39 8.70
CA GLU A 55 -10.43 23.07 8.22
C GLU A 55 -9.26 22.11 8.41
N LYS A 56 -9.48 21.09 9.27
CA LYS A 56 -8.45 20.10 9.57
C LYS A 56 -8.28 19.17 8.37
N GLN A 57 -7.02 18.83 8.09
CA GLN A 57 -6.70 17.85 7.06
C GLN A 57 -7.14 16.45 7.50
N ALA A 58 -7.64 15.67 6.55
CA ALA A 58 -8.08 14.31 6.75
C ALA A 58 -7.29 13.34 5.85
N ALA A 59 -6.91 12.20 6.40
CA ALA A 59 -6.25 11.13 5.67
C ALA A 59 -7.14 9.89 5.63
N LEU A 60 -7.22 9.25 4.47
CA LEU A 60 -7.82 7.95 4.31
C LEU A 60 -6.71 6.89 4.39
N CYS A 61 -6.76 6.07 5.44
CA CYS A 61 -5.78 5.01 5.66
C CYS A 61 -6.42 3.65 5.34
N ILE A 62 -5.84 2.92 4.38
CA ILE A 62 -6.33 1.60 3.96
C ILE A 62 -5.28 0.55 4.29
N SER A 63 -5.62 -0.37 5.19
CA SER A 63 -4.72 -1.42 5.66
C SER A 63 -4.54 -2.55 4.65
N GLY A 64 -3.49 -3.36 4.87
CA GLY A 64 -3.22 -4.58 4.11
C GLY A 64 -4.18 -5.72 4.45
N GLY A 65 -4.05 -6.82 3.70
CA GLY A 65 -4.87 -8.04 3.86
C GLY A 65 -5.18 -8.72 2.53
N GLY A 66 -4.38 -8.46 1.52
CA GLY A 66 -4.54 -9.06 0.19
C GLY A 66 -5.83 -8.64 -0.51
N ILE A 67 -6.39 -9.54 -1.31
CA ILE A 67 -7.59 -9.25 -2.12
C ILE A 67 -8.83 -8.92 -1.27
N ARG A 68 -8.95 -9.52 -0.09
CA ARG A 68 -10.09 -9.25 0.82
C ARG A 68 -10.09 -7.79 1.29
N SER A 69 -8.92 -7.28 1.67
CA SER A 69 -8.76 -5.87 2.06
C SER A 69 -9.02 -4.94 0.88
N ALA A 70 -8.52 -5.27 -0.31
CA ALA A 70 -8.78 -4.50 -1.52
C ALA A 70 -10.29 -4.42 -1.85
N THR A 71 -11.01 -5.55 -1.78
CA THR A 71 -12.45 -5.62 -2.05
C THR A 71 -13.25 -4.82 -1.01
N PHE A 72 -12.88 -4.95 0.27
CA PHE A 72 -13.51 -4.19 1.35
C PHE A 72 -13.26 -2.68 1.18
N ALA A 73 -12.03 -2.30 0.87
CA ALA A 73 -11.66 -0.90 0.61
C ALA A 73 -12.40 -0.32 -0.59
N LEU A 74 -12.59 -1.09 -1.67
CA LEU A 74 -13.42 -0.67 -2.80
C LEU A 74 -14.85 -0.33 -2.35
N GLY A 75 -15.45 -1.17 -1.49
CA GLY A 75 -16.76 -0.91 -0.90
C GLY A 75 -16.80 0.37 -0.07
N ILE A 76 -15.75 0.64 0.73
CA ILE A 76 -15.60 1.89 1.48
C ILE A 76 -15.53 3.09 0.53
N LEU A 77 -14.71 3.03 -0.53
CA LEU A 77 -14.57 4.10 -1.52
C LEU A 77 -15.91 4.41 -2.20
N HIS A 78 -16.70 3.38 -2.57
CA HIS A 78 -18.06 3.56 -3.07
C HIS A 78 -18.96 4.24 -2.04
N GLY A 79 -18.94 3.80 -0.79
CA GLY A 79 -19.71 4.40 0.30
C GLY A 79 -19.37 5.87 0.51
N LEU A 80 -18.08 6.20 0.58
CA LEU A 80 -17.60 7.56 0.74
C LEU A 80 -17.99 8.45 -0.46
N ALA A 81 -17.90 7.93 -1.68
CA ALA A 81 -18.30 8.65 -2.88
C ALA A 81 -19.83 8.93 -2.86
N ARG A 82 -20.66 7.94 -2.51
CA ARG A 82 -22.11 8.09 -2.39
C ARG A 82 -22.54 9.09 -1.32
N CYS A 83 -21.77 9.20 -0.25
CA CYS A 83 -21.98 10.17 0.81
C CYS A 83 -21.38 11.55 0.51
N GLY A 84 -20.71 11.75 -0.63
CA GLY A 84 -19.99 13.00 -0.95
C GLY A 84 -18.82 13.29 -0.01
N LEU A 85 -18.26 12.26 0.62
CA LEU A 85 -17.18 12.40 1.60
C LEU A 85 -15.81 12.10 1.00
N LEU A 86 -15.72 11.46 -0.16
CA LEU A 86 -14.44 11.05 -0.75
C LEU A 86 -13.53 12.26 -1.04
N GLU A 87 -14.09 13.36 -1.47
CA GLU A 87 -13.38 14.61 -1.78
C GLU A 87 -12.88 15.36 -0.53
N ARG A 88 -13.30 14.95 0.67
CA ARG A 88 -12.85 15.57 1.93
C ARG A 88 -11.51 15.03 2.43
N PHE A 89 -10.99 13.97 1.82
CA PHE A 89 -9.69 13.42 2.18
C PHE A 89 -8.59 14.07 1.35
N HIS A 90 -7.60 14.60 2.03
CA HIS A 90 -6.43 15.26 1.42
C HIS A 90 -5.29 14.27 1.15
N TYR A 91 -5.23 13.20 1.96
CA TYR A 91 -4.18 12.19 1.89
C TYR A 91 -4.75 10.80 1.77
N LEU A 92 -4.03 9.95 1.04
CA LEU A 92 -4.30 8.53 0.92
C LEU A 92 -3.06 7.75 1.36
N SER A 93 -3.19 6.99 2.45
CA SER A 93 -2.13 6.10 2.96
C SER A 93 -2.57 4.66 2.82
N THR A 94 -1.75 3.83 2.17
CA THR A 94 -2.15 2.47 1.80
C THR A 94 -1.03 1.47 2.01
N VAL A 95 -1.39 0.23 2.38
CA VAL A 95 -0.44 -0.86 2.60
C VAL A 95 -0.95 -2.14 1.92
N SER A 96 -0.06 -2.87 1.21
CA SER A 96 -0.35 -4.19 0.63
C SER A 96 -1.61 -4.21 -0.25
N GLY A 97 -2.65 -4.99 0.08
CA GLY A 97 -3.93 -5.01 -0.66
C GLY A 97 -4.61 -3.65 -0.71
N GLY A 98 -4.47 -2.84 0.34
CA GLY A 98 -4.88 -1.42 0.32
C GLY A 98 -4.08 -0.62 -0.70
N GLY A 99 -2.77 -0.90 -0.86
CA GLY A 99 -1.93 -0.29 -1.88
C GLY A 99 -2.39 -0.59 -3.30
N TYR A 100 -2.87 -1.80 -3.55
CA TYR A 100 -3.44 -2.19 -4.84
C TYR A 100 -4.65 -1.32 -5.21
N ILE A 101 -5.62 -1.18 -4.31
CA ILE A 101 -6.81 -0.38 -4.55
C ILE A 101 -6.52 1.13 -4.56
N GLY A 102 -5.58 1.58 -3.72
CA GLY A 102 -5.16 2.98 -3.69
C GLY A 102 -4.43 3.40 -4.96
N SER A 103 -3.52 2.58 -5.47
CA SER A 103 -2.83 2.82 -6.74
C SER A 103 -3.80 2.84 -7.93
N TRP A 104 -4.79 1.95 -7.93
CA TRP A 104 -5.85 1.96 -8.94
C TRP A 104 -6.68 3.26 -8.87
N LEU A 105 -7.06 3.70 -7.68
CA LEU A 105 -7.81 4.94 -7.50
C LEU A 105 -7.01 6.16 -7.97
N THR A 106 -5.75 6.27 -7.56
CA THR A 106 -4.88 7.39 -7.96
C THR A 106 -4.60 7.40 -9.47
N ALA A 107 -4.41 6.24 -10.08
CA ALA A 107 -4.26 6.12 -11.52
C ALA A 107 -5.55 6.56 -12.25
N TRP A 108 -6.72 6.15 -11.76
CA TRP A 108 -7.99 6.56 -12.34
C TRP A 108 -8.21 8.06 -12.23
N ILE A 109 -7.90 8.68 -11.08
CA ILE A 109 -7.97 10.12 -10.88
C ILE A 109 -7.01 10.84 -11.86
N HIS A 110 -5.78 10.35 -11.98
CA HIS A 110 -4.77 10.94 -12.85
C HIS A 110 -5.17 10.91 -14.35
N HIS A 111 -5.80 9.83 -14.80
CA HIS A 111 -6.26 9.70 -16.18
C HIS A 111 -7.65 10.27 -16.44
N SER A 112 -8.37 10.69 -15.40
CA SER A 112 -9.68 11.34 -15.54
C SER A 112 -9.52 12.82 -15.88
N LYS A 113 -10.24 13.30 -16.89
CA LYS A 113 -10.24 14.73 -17.24
C LYS A 113 -10.78 15.62 -16.11
N ASP A 114 -11.75 15.10 -15.36
CA ASP A 114 -12.43 15.80 -14.27
C ASP A 114 -11.80 15.53 -12.90
N GLY A 115 -10.67 14.81 -12.86
CA GLY A 115 -9.95 14.49 -11.63
C GLY A 115 -10.78 13.72 -10.60
N LEU A 116 -10.55 14.02 -9.31
CA LEU A 116 -11.24 13.36 -8.19
C LEU A 116 -12.77 13.57 -8.21
N PRO A 117 -13.34 14.76 -8.47
CA PRO A 117 -14.79 14.94 -8.55
C PRO A 117 -15.46 14.04 -9.59
N GLY A 118 -14.87 13.95 -10.78
CA GLY A 118 -15.38 13.10 -11.85
C GLY A 118 -15.33 11.60 -11.49
N VAL A 119 -14.27 11.15 -10.82
CA VAL A 119 -14.15 9.78 -10.33
C VAL A 119 -15.16 9.51 -9.20
N ALA A 120 -15.31 10.43 -8.25
CA ALA A 120 -16.27 10.33 -7.17
C ALA A 120 -17.72 10.22 -7.70
N ALA A 121 -18.07 11.04 -8.69
CA ALA A 121 -19.38 10.96 -9.34
C ALA A 121 -19.62 9.61 -10.01
N ARG A 122 -18.61 9.02 -10.66
CA ARG A 122 -18.71 7.67 -11.26
C ARG A 122 -18.75 6.56 -10.21
N LEU A 123 -17.99 6.67 -9.14
CA LEU A 123 -18.03 5.74 -8.01
C LEU A 123 -19.35 5.80 -7.23
N SER A 124 -20.01 6.94 -7.19
CA SER A 124 -21.30 7.09 -6.46
C SER A 124 -22.47 6.38 -7.14
N GLN A 125 -22.33 6.01 -8.41
CA GLN A 125 -23.38 5.31 -9.14
C GLN A 125 -23.66 3.94 -8.52
N PRO A 126 -24.94 3.54 -8.41
CA PRO A 126 -25.27 2.25 -7.84
C PRO A 126 -24.72 1.11 -8.69
N CYS A 127 -23.80 0.34 -8.10
CA CYS A 127 -23.41 -0.95 -8.64
C CYS A 127 -24.46 -1.98 -8.21
N GLY A 128 -25.31 -2.45 -9.10
CA GLY A 128 -26.34 -3.42 -8.77
C GLY A 128 -26.67 -4.35 -9.93
N GLU A 129 -27.18 -5.52 -9.58
CA GLU A 129 -27.64 -6.55 -10.51
C GLU A 129 -28.74 -6.04 -11.47
N GLU A 130 -29.44 -4.95 -11.10
CA GLU A 130 -30.52 -4.39 -11.90
C GLU A 130 -30.07 -3.66 -13.18
N ARG A 131 -28.78 -3.26 -13.29
CA ARG A 131 -28.23 -2.64 -14.49
C ARG A 131 -26.78 -3.07 -14.73
N PRO A 132 -26.53 -4.28 -15.25
CA PRO A 132 -25.17 -4.80 -15.45
C PRO A 132 -24.30 -3.97 -16.41
N ASN A 133 -24.90 -3.10 -17.23
CA ASN A 133 -24.18 -2.26 -18.20
C ASN A 133 -23.82 -0.86 -17.67
N THR A 134 -24.05 -0.57 -16.39
CA THR A 134 -23.82 0.78 -15.82
C THR A 134 -22.51 0.86 -14.99
N GLU A 135 -21.83 -0.26 -14.74
CA GLU A 135 -20.59 -0.26 -14.00
C GLU A 135 -19.46 0.37 -14.82
N PRO A 136 -18.71 1.34 -14.29
CA PRO A 136 -17.56 1.94 -14.97
C PRO A 136 -16.57 0.88 -15.45
N GLN A 137 -16.01 1.06 -16.65
CA GLN A 137 -15.07 0.12 -17.26
C GLN A 137 -13.83 -0.10 -16.37
N GLU A 138 -13.42 0.90 -15.61
CA GLU A 138 -12.29 0.85 -14.69
C GLU A 138 -12.53 -0.15 -13.55
N ILE A 139 -13.78 -0.27 -13.07
CA ILE A 139 -14.16 -1.24 -12.04
C ILE A 139 -14.27 -2.63 -12.64
N GLN A 140 -14.82 -2.78 -13.85
CA GLN A 140 -14.86 -4.05 -14.56
C GLN A 140 -13.44 -4.60 -14.80
N ASN A 141 -12.52 -3.73 -15.22
CA ASN A 141 -11.10 -4.10 -15.37
C ASN A 141 -10.50 -4.54 -14.03
N LEU A 142 -10.74 -3.79 -12.95
CA LEU A 142 -10.26 -4.15 -11.62
C LEU A 142 -10.74 -5.54 -11.19
N ARG A 143 -12.00 -5.87 -11.45
CA ARG A 143 -12.58 -7.19 -11.15
C ARG A 143 -12.00 -8.31 -12.00
N SER A 144 -11.76 -8.06 -13.29
CA SER A 144 -11.17 -9.05 -14.20
C SER A 144 -9.75 -9.44 -13.79
N TYR A 145 -9.02 -8.52 -13.13
CA TYR A 145 -7.67 -8.75 -12.60
C TYR A 145 -7.63 -9.04 -11.10
N SER A 146 -8.76 -9.39 -10.49
CA SER A 146 -8.82 -9.70 -9.04
C SER A 146 -7.97 -10.90 -8.64
N ASN A 147 -7.69 -11.82 -9.55
CA ASN A 147 -6.81 -12.97 -9.35
C ASN A 147 -5.34 -12.63 -9.68
N TYR A 148 -4.78 -11.61 -9.03
CA TYR A 148 -3.45 -11.08 -9.35
C TYR A 148 -2.29 -12.09 -9.20
N LEU A 149 -2.46 -13.15 -8.37
CA LEU A 149 -1.46 -14.23 -8.23
C LEU A 149 -1.52 -15.24 -9.37
N SER A 150 -2.68 -15.38 -10.01
CA SER A 150 -2.89 -16.31 -11.12
C SER A 150 -3.97 -15.75 -12.04
N PRO A 151 -3.64 -14.76 -12.89
CA PRO A 151 -4.59 -14.08 -13.77
C PRO A 151 -5.29 -15.05 -14.72
N ARG A 152 -4.64 -16.13 -15.10
CA ARG A 152 -5.18 -17.21 -15.94
C ARG A 152 -5.32 -18.48 -15.11
N LEU A 153 -6.52 -18.70 -14.57
CA LEU A 153 -6.88 -19.94 -13.89
C LEU A 153 -7.02 -21.06 -14.92
N GLY A 154 -6.12 -22.04 -14.89
CA GLY A 154 -6.18 -23.24 -15.71
C GLY A 154 -5.09 -24.22 -15.28
N LEU A 155 -5.41 -25.52 -15.23
CA LEU A 155 -4.44 -26.58 -14.84
C LEU A 155 -3.21 -26.63 -15.78
N LEU A 156 -3.34 -26.12 -17.00
CA LEU A 156 -2.27 -26.04 -18.01
C LEU A 156 -1.69 -24.64 -18.17
N SER A 157 -2.07 -23.67 -17.30
CA SER A 157 -1.54 -22.32 -17.32
C SER A 157 -0.10 -22.29 -16.77
N ALA A 158 0.78 -21.57 -17.46
CA ALA A 158 2.15 -21.33 -16.98
C ALA A 158 2.17 -20.67 -15.59
N ASP A 159 1.21 -19.81 -15.31
CA ASP A 159 1.06 -19.11 -14.03
C ASP A 159 0.76 -20.09 -12.89
N SER A 160 -0.12 -21.09 -13.13
CA SER A 160 -0.45 -22.12 -12.15
C SER A 160 0.75 -23.01 -11.84
N TRP A 161 1.53 -23.39 -12.84
CA TRP A 161 2.74 -24.18 -12.65
C TRP A 161 3.86 -23.40 -11.95
N THR A 162 4.02 -22.11 -12.26
CA THR A 162 4.97 -21.25 -11.58
C THR A 162 4.61 -21.08 -10.10
N LEU A 163 3.32 -20.90 -9.80
CA LEU A 163 2.82 -20.81 -8.43
C LEU A 163 3.06 -22.11 -7.66
N ALA A 164 2.72 -23.26 -8.28
CA ALA A 164 2.93 -24.58 -7.68
C ALA A 164 4.41 -24.86 -7.46
N GLY A 165 5.27 -24.55 -8.42
CA GLY A 165 6.72 -24.71 -8.29
C GLY A 165 7.32 -23.82 -7.17
N THR A 166 6.88 -22.58 -7.08
CA THR A 166 7.30 -21.65 -6.03
C THR A 166 6.85 -22.13 -4.64
N TYR A 167 5.60 -22.61 -4.53
CA TYR A 167 5.08 -23.16 -3.30
C TYR A 167 5.88 -24.40 -2.85
N LEU A 168 6.09 -25.35 -3.77
CA LEU A 168 6.84 -26.58 -3.48
C LEU A 168 8.29 -26.28 -3.07
N ARG A 169 8.95 -25.37 -3.79
CA ARG A 169 10.28 -24.91 -3.44
C ARG A 169 10.34 -24.34 -2.02
N ASN A 170 9.42 -23.45 -1.68
CA ASN A 170 9.40 -22.83 -0.35
C ASN A 170 9.09 -23.84 0.74
N LEU A 171 8.20 -24.80 0.46
CA LEU A 171 7.88 -25.91 1.37
C LEU A 171 9.12 -26.77 1.66
N LEU A 172 9.84 -27.17 0.62
CA LEU A 172 11.07 -27.96 0.74
C LEU A 172 12.16 -27.22 1.51
N LEU A 173 12.36 -25.94 1.24
CA LEU A 173 13.33 -25.10 1.97
C LEU A 173 12.97 -25.02 3.46
N ASN A 174 11.70 -24.83 3.78
CA ASN A 174 11.26 -24.82 5.19
C ASN A 174 11.47 -26.18 5.87
N TRP A 175 11.16 -27.28 5.19
CA TRP A 175 11.38 -28.62 5.72
C TRP A 175 12.87 -28.92 5.93
N MET A 176 13.72 -28.44 5.03
CA MET A 176 15.18 -28.61 5.15
C MET A 176 15.74 -27.94 6.42
N VAL A 177 15.08 -26.93 6.95
CA VAL A 177 15.45 -26.28 8.22
C VAL A 177 14.74 -26.92 9.40
N ILE A 178 13.44 -27.16 9.31
CA ILE A 178 12.61 -27.62 10.43
C ILE A 178 12.94 -29.07 10.82
N ILE A 179 13.11 -29.97 9.84
CA ILE A 179 13.37 -31.39 10.13
C ILE A 179 14.68 -31.60 10.88
N PRO A 180 15.85 -31.07 10.47
CA PRO A 180 17.09 -31.18 11.22
C PRO A 180 17.02 -30.55 12.61
N LEU A 181 16.33 -29.39 12.74
CA LEU A 181 16.15 -28.73 14.02
C LEU A 181 15.35 -29.60 14.99
N LEU A 182 14.26 -30.20 14.51
CA LEU A 182 13.44 -31.14 15.31
C LEU A 182 14.21 -32.41 15.67
N ALA A 183 14.96 -32.97 14.72
CA ALA A 183 15.83 -34.12 14.97
C ALA A 183 16.88 -33.80 16.04
N ALA A 184 17.53 -32.65 15.95
CA ALA A 184 18.49 -32.20 16.96
C ALA A 184 17.82 -32.02 18.32
N ALA A 185 16.65 -31.42 18.39
CA ALA A 185 15.91 -31.28 19.65
C ALA A 185 15.55 -32.62 20.28
N LEU A 186 15.12 -33.58 19.47
CA LEU A 186 14.76 -34.94 19.93
C LEU A 186 15.98 -35.77 20.38
N THR A 187 17.19 -35.46 19.90
CA THR A 187 18.40 -36.17 20.36
C THR A 187 18.93 -35.64 21.69
N VAL A 188 18.54 -34.48 22.17
CA VAL A 188 19.00 -33.87 23.44
C VAL A 188 18.76 -34.79 24.63
N PRO A 189 17.56 -35.40 24.86
CA PRO A 189 17.34 -36.33 25.99
C PRO A 189 18.23 -37.57 25.91
N TRP A 190 18.49 -38.08 24.70
CA TRP A 190 19.36 -39.23 24.47
C TRP A 190 20.82 -38.92 24.83
N VAL A 191 21.32 -37.77 24.41
CA VAL A 191 22.67 -37.30 24.75
C VAL A 191 22.79 -37.11 26.27
N TYR A 192 21.79 -36.51 26.89
CA TYR A 192 21.75 -36.31 28.34
C TYR A 192 21.81 -37.64 29.11
N THR A 193 21.00 -38.63 28.73
CA THR A 193 21.04 -39.95 29.37
C THR A 193 22.37 -40.69 29.13
N ALA A 194 22.95 -40.57 27.96
CA ALA A 194 24.27 -41.14 27.66
C ALA A 194 25.36 -40.55 28.56
N ILE A 195 25.37 -39.23 28.76
CA ILE A 195 26.33 -38.58 29.68
C ILE A 195 26.17 -39.03 31.12
N LEU A 196 24.94 -39.19 31.60
CA LEU A 196 24.68 -39.67 32.95
C LEU A 196 25.13 -41.12 33.14
N MET A 197 25.03 -41.96 32.11
CA MET A 197 25.52 -43.37 32.18
C MET A 197 27.04 -43.44 32.14
N MET A 198 27.72 -42.50 31.52
CA MET A 198 29.20 -42.43 31.50
C MET A 198 29.78 -41.91 32.81
N ASN A 199 29.04 -41.07 33.56
CA ASN A 199 29.43 -40.54 34.86
C ASN A 199 28.29 -40.75 35.86
N PRO A 200 28.13 -41.97 36.42
CA PRO A 200 27.12 -42.20 37.43
C PRO A 200 27.40 -41.36 38.68
N PRO A 201 26.39 -40.68 39.25
CA PRO A 201 26.55 -39.95 40.50
C PRO A 201 27.03 -40.90 41.62
N PRO A 202 27.86 -40.43 42.55
CA PRO A 202 28.40 -41.20 43.66
C PRO A 202 27.30 -41.75 44.55
#